data_cbbbcb22798af61cbda81cb542663584
#
_entry.id   cbbbcb22798af61cbda81cb542663584
#
_cell.length_a   1.000
_cell.length_b   1.000
_cell.length_c   1.000
_cell.angle_alpha   90.00
_cell.angle_beta   90.00
_cell.angle_gamma   90.00
#
_symmetry.space_group_name_H-M   'P 1'
#
loop_
_entity.id
_entity.type
_entity.pdbx_description
1 polymer ?
#
loop_
_entity_poly.entity_id
_entity_poly.type
_entity_poly.pdbx_seq_one_letter_code
_entity_poly.pdbx_strand_id
1 'polypeptide(L)'
;MRRLLAVTAGLLALSCAGRTKAPAVSSATAPAEAPRAPIPGMEHKPGEIVAEYDLNRDGRPDVWKYVTKDADGKEVLLRKEKDLNGDGRIDTWEAYGADGALTLVVYDLDFDGKPDVTLTYEKGQLVKKEYALGFDGASRSSSFFEKGKLVRKERDTNGDGKVDYWEYWENGEIDRIGVDLDGDGQVDRWETRKAVEGGETTAAQK
;
A
#
# COMPACT_ATOMS: atom_id res chain seq x y z
N MET A 1 39.33 13.34 -79.43
CA MET A 1 39.06 12.12 -78.69
C MET A 1 38.94 12.43 -77.22
N ARG A 2 37.69 12.62 -76.67
CA ARG A 2 37.45 12.82 -75.27
C ARG A 2 36.39 11.80 -74.82
N ARG A 3 36.74 10.92 -73.91
CA ARG A 3 35.86 9.88 -73.36
C ARG A 3 35.09 10.53 -72.22
N LEU A 4 33.72 10.49 -72.30
CA LEU A 4 32.83 10.81 -71.20
C LEU A 4 32.76 9.58 -70.25
N LEU A 5 33.04 9.80 -68.96
CA LEU A 5 32.72 8.87 -67.91
C LEU A 5 31.36 9.27 -67.36
N ALA A 6 30.40 8.36 -67.42
CA ALA A 6 29.09 8.50 -66.71
C ALA A 6 29.23 8.01 -65.27
N VAL A 7 28.97 8.88 -64.30
CA VAL A 7 28.87 8.54 -62.88
C VAL A 7 27.41 8.29 -62.58
N THR A 8 27.06 7.04 -62.28
CA THR A 8 25.75 6.65 -61.76
C THR A 8 25.73 6.83 -60.26
N ALA A 9 24.93 7.82 -59.77
CA ALA A 9 24.67 8.01 -58.36
C ALA A 9 23.58 7.04 -57.92
N GLY A 10 23.93 6.08 -57.07
CA GLY A 10 23.00 5.18 -56.44
C GLY A 10 22.33 5.87 -55.23
N LEU A 11 21.05 6.07 -55.27
CA LEU A 11 20.22 6.51 -54.14
C LEU A 11 20.03 5.31 -53.19
N LEU A 12 20.64 5.32 -52.03
CA LEU A 12 20.26 4.43 -50.92
C LEU A 12 19.09 5.06 -50.19
N ALA A 13 17.91 4.49 -50.35
CA ALA A 13 16.76 4.80 -49.52
C ALA A 13 16.89 4.05 -48.19
N LEU A 14 17.25 4.74 -47.11
CA LEU A 14 17.10 4.23 -45.76
C LEU A 14 15.60 4.29 -45.37
N SER A 15 14.95 3.13 -45.44
CA SER A 15 13.58 2.95 -44.87
C SER A 15 13.72 2.67 -43.36
N CYS A 16 13.60 3.70 -42.53
CA CYS A 16 13.37 3.55 -41.10
C CYS A 16 11.89 3.23 -40.88
N ALA A 17 11.50 1.96 -41.00
CA ALA A 17 10.23 1.49 -40.51
C ALA A 17 10.39 1.14 -39.00
N GLY A 18 10.20 2.16 -38.14
CA GLY A 18 10.01 1.96 -36.70
C GLY A 18 8.66 1.30 -36.46
N ARG A 19 8.64 -0.03 -36.42
CA ARG A 19 7.50 -0.76 -35.88
C ARG A 19 7.55 -0.64 -34.36
N THR A 20 6.76 0.26 -33.78
CA THR A 20 6.38 0.21 -32.39
C THR A 20 5.53 -1.04 -32.19
N LYS A 21 6.15 -2.09 -31.68
CA LYS A 21 5.43 -3.30 -31.26
C LYS A 21 4.62 -2.92 -30.03
N ALA A 22 3.30 -2.95 -30.16
CA ALA A 22 2.39 -2.83 -29.01
C ALA A 22 2.77 -3.90 -27.97
N PRO A 23 2.69 -3.60 -26.67
CA PRO A 23 2.97 -4.59 -25.64
C PRO A 23 2.05 -5.80 -25.85
N ALA A 24 2.67 -6.98 -25.92
CA ALA A 24 1.93 -8.22 -26.05
C ALA A 24 1.12 -8.42 -24.76
N VAL A 25 -0.20 -8.47 -24.88
CA VAL A 25 -1.07 -8.91 -23.78
C VAL A 25 -0.81 -10.40 -23.64
N SER A 26 0.08 -10.76 -22.72
CA SER A 26 0.33 -12.15 -22.36
C SER A 26 -0.75 -12.56 -21.37
N SER A 27 -1.52 -13.58 -21.71
CA SER A 27 -2.37 -14.31 -20.78
C SER A 27 -1.49 -15.29 -19.97
N ALA A 28 -0.52 -14.77 -19.25
CA ALA A 28 0.27 -15.58 -18.34
C ALA A 28 -0.54 -15.82 -17.06
N THR A 29 -0.71 -17.09 -16.73
CA THR A 29 -1.24 -17.55 -15.44
C THR A 29 -0.31 -16.97 -14.35
N ALA A 30 -0.87 -16.19 -13.43
CA ALA A 30 -0.13 -15.69 -12.27
C ALA A 30 0.62 -16.83 -11.58
N PRO A 31 1.84 -16.61 -11.07
CA PRO A 31 2.56 -17.61 -10.30
C PRO A 31 1.65 -18.16 -9.20
N ALA A 32 1.69 -19.49 -8.98
CA ALA A 32 0.91 -20.12 -7.92
C ALA A 32 1.41 -19.59 -6.57
N GLU A 33 0.74 -18.59 -6.07
CA GLU A 33 1.02 -17.93 -4.79
C GLU A 33 0.76 -18.93 -3.65
N ALA A 34 1.72 -19.05 -2.72
CA ALA A 34 1.47 -19.73 -1.46
C ALA A 34 0.25 -19.07 -0.77
N PRO A 35 -0.68 -19.85 -0.17
CA PRO A 35 -1.91 -19.30 0.36
C PRO A 35 -1.60 -18.29 1.49
N ARG A 36 -1.68 -17.02 1.16
CA ARG A 36 -1.64 -15.90 2.11
C ARG A 36 -3.03 -15.69 2.69
N ALA A 37 -3.10 -15.18 3.92
CA ALA A 37 -4.36 -14.68 4.43
C ALA A 37 -4.87 -13.57 3.48
N PRO A 38 -6.15 -13.63 3.05
CA PRO A 38 -6.67 -12.63 2.14
C PRO A 38 -6.63 -11.25 2.79
N ILE A 39 -6.05 -10.28 2.07
CA ILE A 39 -6.08 -8.88 2.49
C ILE A 39 -7.49 -8.36 2.21
N PRO A 40 -8.25 -7.88 3.21
CA PRO A 40 -9.61 -7.42 3.01
C PRO A 40 -9.70 -6.35 1.92
N GLY A 41 -10.60 -6.54 0.96
CA GLY A 41 -10.79 -5.62 -0.18
C GLY A 41 -9.88 -5.89 -1.38
N MET A 42 -9.00 -6.90 -1.31
CA MET A 42 -8.07 -7.28 -2.38
C MET A 42 -8.48 -8.58 -3.09
N GLU A 43 -9.67 -9.08 -2.86
CA GLU A 43 -10.16 -10.29 -3.53
C GLU A 43 -10.36 -10.04 -5.03
N HIS A 44 -10.02 -11.05 -5.84
CA HIS A 44 -10.31 -11.06 -7.27
C HIS A 44 -11.81 -11.15 -7.51
N LYS A 45 -12.34 -10.26 -8.34
CA LYS A 45 -13.78 -10.22 -8.69
C LYS A 45 -13.99 -10.70 -10.12
N PRO A 46 -15.11 -11.40 -10.40
CA PRO A 46 -15.45 -11.76 -11.77
C PRO A 46 -15.53 -10.51 -12.68
N GLY A 47 -14.95 -10.61 -13.87
CA GLY A 47 -15.00 -9.53 -14.86
C GLY A 47 -13.88 -8.48 -14.73
N GLU A 48 -12.92 -8.67 -13.85
CA GLU A 48 -11.72 -7.84 -13.80
C GLU A 48 -10.83 -8.06 -15.03
N ILE A 49 -10.30 -6.98 -15.55
CA ILE A 49 -9.29 -6.98 -16.62
C ILE A 49 -7.94 -6.70 -15.95
N VAL A 50 -6.96 -7.55 -16.23
CA VAL A 50 -5.61 -7.40 -15.66
C VAL A 50 -4.67 -6.87 -16.73
N ALA A 51 -3.90 -5.83 -16.39
CA ALA A 51 -2.78 -5.34 -17.17
C ALA A 51 -1.48 -5.57 -16.39
N GLU A 52 -0.54 -6.27 -17.02
CA GLU A 52 0.75 -6.66 -16.44
C GLU A 52 1.87 -5.79 -17.01
N TYR A 53 2.82 -5.40 -16.16
CA TYR A 53 3.97 -4.58 -16.54
C TYR A 53 5.25 -5.20 -16.00
N ASP A 54 6.19 -5.47 -16.90
CA ASP A 54 7.57 -5.87 -16.61
C ASP A 54 8.43 -4.59 -16.70
N LEU A 55 8.83 -4.05 -15.55
CA LEU A 55 9.54 -2.78 -15.44
C LEU A 55 11.05 -2.96 -15.57
N ASN A 56 11.59 -4.08 -15.07
CA ASN A 56 13.01 -4.40 -15.05
C ASN A 56 13.46 -5.15 -16.33
N ARG A 57 12.50 -5.68 -17.14
CA ARG A 57 12.70 -6.41 -18.40
C ARG A 57 13.35 -7.78 -18.22
N ASP A 58 13.06 -8.47 -17.13
CA ASP A 58 13.52 -9.82 -16.89
C ASP A 58 12.58 -10.91 -17.44
N GLY A 59 11.44 -10.50 -18.02
CA GLY A 59 10.42 -11.38 -18.60
C GLY A 59 9.34 -11.79 -17.62
N ARG A 60 9.32 -11.23 -16.40
CA ARG A 60 8.28 -11.42 -15.40
C ARG A 60 7.59 -10.09 -15.11
N PRO A 61 6.29 -10.07 -14.86
CA PRO A 61 5.62 -8.85 -14.42
C PRO A 61 6.05 -8.44 -13.00
N ASP A 62 6.28 -7.14 -12.82
CA ASP A 62 6.53 -6.52 -11.51
C ASP A 62 5.30 -5.78 -10.98
N VAL A 63 4.34 -5.43 -11.86
CA VAL A 63 3.15 -4.66 -11.51
C VAL A 63 1.92 -5.20 -12.21
N TRP A 64 0.85 -5.41 -11.45
CA TRP A 64 -0.47 -5.78 -11.95
C TRP A 64 -1.46 -4.67 -11.66
N LYS A 65 -2.22 -4.24 -12.69
CA LYS A 65 -3.35 -3.33 -12.56
C LYS A 65 -4.62 -4.06 -12.88
N TYR A 66 -5.56 -4.02 -11.97
CA TYR A 66 -6.88 -4.61 -12.12
C TYR A 66 -7.89 -3.51 -12.36
N VAL A 67 -8.57 -3.56 -13.49
CA VAL A 67 -9.56 -2.59 -13.90
C VAL A 67 -10.88 -3.27 -14.22
N THR A 68 -11.96 -2.52 -14.10
CA THR A 68 -13.30 -2.87 -14.62
C THR A 68 -13.79 -1.77 -15.54
N LYS A 69 -14.95 -1.98 -16.17
CA LYS A 69 -15.64 -0.93 -16.93
C LYS A 69 -16.87 -0.47 -16.16
N ASP A 70 -17.04 0.84 -16.07
CA ASP A 70 -18.28 1.42 -15.55
C ASP A 70 -19.44 1.32 -16.57
N ALA A 71 -20.60 1.87 -16.22
CA ALA A 71 -21.79 1.84 -17.07
C ALA A 71 -21.61 2.54 -18.43
N ASP A 72 -20.68 3.49 -18.51
CA ASP A 72 -20.33 4.24 -19.71
C ASP A 72 -19.20 3.58 -20.52
N GLY A 73 -18.71 2.42 -20.06
CA GLY A 73 -17.62 1.66 -20.69
C GLY A 73 -16.23 2.22 -20.41
N LYS A 74 -16.08 3.20 -19.52
CA LYS A 74 -14.82 3.78 -19.10
C LYS A 74 -14.12 2.82 -18.12
N GLU A 75 -12.81 2.68 -18.28
CA GLU A 75 -12.00 1.90 -17.35
C GLU A 75 -11.90 2.56 -15.98
N VAL A 76 -12.21 1.78 -14.94
CA VAL A 76 -12.08 2.16 -13.54
C VAL A 76 -11.04 1.26 -12.89
N LEU A 77 -10.01 1.87 -12.30
CA LEU A 77 -8.97 1.16 -11.57
C LEU A 77 -9.55 0.65 -10.25
N LEU A 78 -9.43 -0.66 -10.00
CA LEU A 78 -9.89 -1.30 -8.77
C LEU A 78 -8.76 -1.48 -7.77
N ARG A 79 -7.61 -1.98 -8.25
CA ARG A 79 -6.43 -2.20 -7.42
C ARG A 79 -5.15 -2.27 -8.26
N LYS A 80 -4.02 -2.12 -7.57
CA LYS A 80 -2.69 -2.43 -8.06
C LYS A 80 -1.98 -3.35 -7.10
N GLU A 81 -1.18 -4.23 -7.65
CA GLU A 81 -0.30 -5.13 -6.91
C GLU A 81 1.12 -4.95 -7.46
N LYS A 82 2.12 -5.04 -6.59
CA LYS A 82 3.53 -4.88 -6.99
C LYS A 82 4.41 -5.88 -6.28
N ASP A 83 5.29 -6.50 -7.04
CA ASP A 83 6.46 -7.24 -6.58
C ASP A 83 7.64 -6.25 -6.62
N LEU A 84 8.20 -5.92 -5.47
CA LEU A 84 9.25 -4.90 -5.35
C LEU A 84 10.65 -5.53 -5.37
N ASN A 85 10.76 -6.79 -4.93
CA ASN A 85 12.04 -7.49 -4.80
C ASN A 85 12.32 -8.47 -5.96
N GLY A 86 11.34 -8.75 -6.84
CA GLY A 86 11.45 -9.63 -7.99
C GLY A 86 11.40 -11.12 -7.65
N ASP A 87 10.89 -11.49 -6.47
CA ASP A 87 10.80 -12.89 -6.05
C ASP A 87 9.51 -13.59 -6.56
N GLY A 88 8.63 -12.87 -7.21
CA GLY A 88 7.34 -13.34 -7.75
C GLY A 88 6.20 -13.28 -6.74
N ARG A 89 6.40 -12.63 -5.59
CA ARG A 89 5.36 -12.39 -4.59
C ARG A 89 4.99 -10.92 -4.57
N ILE A 90 3.76 -10.64 -4.16
CA ILE A 90 3.30 -9.26 -4.05
C ILE A 90 3.71 -8.69 -2.70
N ASP A 91 4.34 -7.51 -2.71
CA ASP A 91 4.83 -6.79 -1.54
C ASP A 91 4.03 -5.53 -1.26
N THR A 92 3.28 -5.05 -2.27
CA THR A 92 2.46 -3.85 -2.12
C THR A 92 1.11 -4.03 -2.78
N TRP A 93 0.07 -3.66 -2.06
CA TRP A 93 -1.32 -3.65 -2.53
C TRP A 93 -1.92 -2.25 -2.40
N GLU A 94 -2.57 -1.78 -3.44
CA GLU A 94 -3.32 -0.53 -3.46
C GLU A 94 -4.75 -0.82 -3.90
N ALA A 95 -5.77 -0.44 -3.12
CA ALA A 95 -7.18 -0.52 -3.52
C ALA A 95 -7.77 0.86 -3.74
N TYR A 96 -8.71 0.92 -4.69
CA TYR A 96 -9.36 2.16 -5.12
C TYR A 96 -10.89 2.02 -5.02
N GLY A 97 -11.55 3.10 -4.63
CA GLY A 97 -13.00 3.19 -4.64
C GLY A 97 -13.58 3.34 -6.03
N ALA A 98 -14.91 3.28 -6.13
CA ALA A 98 -15.61 3.46 -7.40
C ALA A 98 -15.41 4.85 -8.02
N ASP A 99 -15.07 5.85 -7.22
CA ASP A 99 -14.70 7.21 -7.62
C ASP A 99 -13.24 7.35 -8.05
N GLY A 100 -12.45 6.24 -8.03
CA GLY A 100 -11.03 6.21 -8.33
C GLY A 100 -10.14 6.73 -7.20
N ALA A 101 -10.70 7.09 -6.04
CA ALA A 101 -9.92 7.49 -4.88
C ALA A 101 -9.24 6.29 -4.22
N LEU A 102 -8.01 6.47 -3.76
CA LEU A 102 -7.28 5.47 -2.98
C LEU A 102 -8.02 5.23 -1.66
N THR A 103 -8.25 3.96 -1.30
CA THR A 103 -8.96 3.55 -0.07
C THR A 103 -8.07 2.75 0.87
N LEU A 104 -7.13 1.98 0.33
CA LEU A 104 -6.25 1.13 1.13
C LEU A 104 -4.88 1.02 0.47
N VAL A 105 -3.82 1.02 1.28
CA VAL A 105 -2.48 0.59 0.87
C VAL A 105 -1.95 -0.37 1.92
N VAL A 106 -1.36 -1.47 1.46
CA VAL A 106 -0.70 -2.45 2.33
C VAL A 106 0.72 -2.66 1.83
N TYR A 107 1.65 -2.75 2.76
CA TYR A 107 3.06 -3.05 2.49
C TYR A 107 3.51 -4.25 3.30
N ASP A 108 4.24 -5.13 2.64
CA ASP A 108 5.10 -6.17 3.20
C ASP A 108 6.53 -5.66 2.98
N LEU A 109 7.17 -5.14 4.03
CA LEU A 109 8.44 -4.43 3.92
C LEU A 109 9.66 -5.32 4.15
N ASP A 110 9.47 -6.43 4.88
CA ASP A 110 10.53 -7.42 5.12
C ASP A 110 10.41 -8.65 4.22
N PHE A 111 9.37 -8.68 3.34
CA PHE A 111 9.14 -9.71 2.33
C PHE A 111 8.83 -11.09 2.91
N ASP A 112 8.31 -11.15 4.14
CA ASP A 112 7.95 -12.41 4.80
C ASP A 112 6.57 -12.93 4.39
N GLY A 113 5.81 -12.13 3.65
CA GLY A 113 4.46 -12.43 3.18
C GLY A 113 3.35 -11.97 4.12
N LYS A 114 3.68 -11.18 5.14
CA LYS A 114 2.69 -10.60 6.05
C LYS A 114 2.68 -9.07 5.94
N PRO A 115 1.52 -8.43 6.15
CA PRO A 115 1.44 -6.98 6.16
C PRO A 115 2.20 -6.36 7.35
N ASP A 116 3.15 -5.45 7.07
CA ASP A 116 3.85 -4.64 8.07
C ASP A 116 3.18 -3.29 8.28
N VAL A 117 2.70 -2.69 7.19
CA VAL A 117 2.05 -1.37 7.22
C VAL A 117 0.75 -1.41 6.45
N THR A 118 -0.31 -0.92 7.07
CA THR A 118 -1.62 -0.73 6.43
C THR A 118 -2.05 0.73 6.57
N LEU A 119 -2.37 1.37 5.44
CA LEU A 119 -2.87 2.75 5.36
C LEU A 119 -4.31 2.73 4.87
N THR A 120 -5.23 3.28 5.65
CA THR A 120 -6.64 3.40 5.28
C THR A 120 -6.98 4.86 4.96
N TYR A 121 -7.67 5.06 3.83
CA TYR A 121 -8.06 6.37 3.35
C TYR A 121 -9.59 6.48 3.22
N GLU A 122 -10.13 7.62 3.58
CA GLU A 122 -11.52 8.01 3.32
C GLU A 122 -11.54 9.31 2.54
N LYS A 123 -12.24 9.33 1.40
CA LYS A 123 -12.32 10.51 0.52
C LYS A 123 -10.94 11.11 0.18
N GLY A 124 -9.94 10.21 -0.05
CA GLY A 124 -8.57 10.59 -0.37
C GLY A 124 -7.74 11.13 0.81
N GLN A 125 -8.25 11.12 2.04
CA GLN A 125 -7.52 11.51 3.24
C GLN A 125 -7.15 10.28 4.06
N LEU A 126 -5.90 10.23 4.53
CA LEU A 126 -5.45 9.19 5.46
C LEU A 126 -6.23 9.33 6.78
N VAL A 127 -6.93 8.26 7.19
CA VAL A 127 -7.70 8.21 8.45
C VAL A 127 -7.10 7.24 9.45
N LYS A 128 -6.41 6.18 8.99
CA LYS A 128 -5.77 5.22 9.88
C LYS A 128 -4.45 4.75 9.27
N LYS A 129 -3.46 4.54 10.12
CA LYS A 129 -2.19 3.90 9.81
C LYS A 129 -1.89 2.85 10.86
N GLU A 130 -1.65 1.62 10.42
CA GLU A 130 -1.31 0.49 11.27
C GLU A 130 0.09 0.00 10.94
N TYR A 131 0.82 -0.38 11.98
CA TYR A 131 2.13 -1.02 11.87
C TYR A 131 2.13 -2.33 12.63
N ALA A 132 2.77 -3.35 12.07
CA ALA A 132 3.23 -4.50 12.82
C ALA A 132 4.57 -4.13 13.46
N LEU A 133 4.60 -4.03 14.78
CA LEU A 133 5.82 -3.73 15.53
C LEU A 133 6.63 -5.01 15.67
N GLY A 134 7.87 -5.02 15.17
CA GLY A 134 8.79 -6.15 15.31
C GLY A 134 8.74 -7.20 14.22
N PHE A 135 8.06 -6.93 13.07
CA PHE A 135 8.01 -7.81 11.89
C PHE A 135 7.43 -9.22 12.13
N ASP A 136 7.03 -9.55 13.35
CA ASP A 136 6.38 -10.82 13.71
C ASP A 136 4.84 -10.74 13.60
N GLY A 137 4.31 -9.53 13.41
CA GLY A 137 2.88 -9.25 13.33
C GLY A 137 2.13 -9.37 14.67
N ALA A 138 2.85 -9.64 15.77
CA ALA A 138 2.27 -9.81 17.10
C ALA A 138 1.94 -8.46 17.75
N SER A 139 2.93 -7.54 17.82
CA SER A 139 2.73 -6.21 18.38
C SER A 139 2.26 -5.23 17.32
N ARG A 140 1.20 -4.51 17.58
CA ARG A 140 0.59 -3.57 16.63
C ARG A 140 0.52 -2.17 17.20
N SER A 141 0.71 -1.18 16.31
CA SER A 141 0.46 0.23 16.61
C SER A 141 -0.47 0.82 15.57
N SER A 142 -1.54 1.47 16.02
CA SER A 142 -2.48 2.19 15.16
C SER A 142 -2.41 3.70 15.44
N SER A 143 -2.42 4.50 14.37
CA SER A 143 -2.53 5.95 14.42
C SER A 143 -3.78 6.39 13.67
N PHE A 144 -4.59 7.24 14.29
CA PHE A 144 -5.85 7.73 13.73
C PHE A 144 -5.76 9.22 13.44
N PHE A 145 -6.30 9.60 12.30
CA PHE A 145 -6.20 10.97 11.79
C PHE A 145 -7.59 11.53 11.49
N GLU A 146 -7.81 12.78 11.85
CA GLU A 146 -8.99 13.57 11.46
C GLU A 146 -8.53 14.84 10.77
N LYS A 147 -9.04 15.08 9.54
CA LYS A 147 -8.67 16.25 8.73
C LYS A 147 -7.14 16.42 8.59
N GLY A 148 -6.42 15.28 8.42
CA GLY A 148 -4.97 15.25 8.28
C GLY A 148 -4.16 15.46 9.57
N LYS A 149 -4.82 15.59 10.73
CA LYS A 149 -4.15 15.72 12.03
C LYS A 149 -4.24 14.41 12.80
N LEU A 150 -3.14 14.02 13.44
CA LEU A 150 -3.12 12.91 14.37
C LEU A 150 -4.00 13.25 15.58
N VAL A 151 -4.94 12.36 15.93
CA VAL A 151 -5.87 12.54 17.07
C VAL A 151 -5.73 11.43 18.11
N ARG A 152 -5.28 10.24 17.71
CA ARG A 152 -5.13 9.11 18.63
C ARG A 152 -4.06 8.14 18.11
N LYS A 153 -3.30 7.56 19.05
CA LYS A 153 -2.51 6.34 18.82
C LYS A 153 -2.93 5.27 19.80
N GLU A 154 -2.85 4.05 19.34
CA GLU A 154 -3.11 2.83 20.11
C GLU A 154 -1.95 1.88 19.92
N ARG A 155 -1.54 1.18 20.98
CA ARG A 155 -0.48 0.18 20.91
C ARG A 155 -0.84 -1.03 21.73
N ASP A 156 -0.54 -2.18 21.18
CA ASP A 156 -0.35 -3.43 21.89
C ASP A 156 1.15 -3.55 22.17
N THR A 157 1.58 -3.27 23.41
CA THR A 157 3.00 -3.21 23.75
C THR A 157 3.54 -4.54 24.26
N ASN A 158 2.65 -5.46 24.67
CA ASN A 158 3.01 -6.77 25.17
C ASN A 158 2.83 -7.91 24.15
N GLY A 159 2.15 -7.64 23.00
CA GLY A 159 1.96 -8.60 21.90
C GLY A 159 0.85 -9.64 22.15
N ASP A 160 -0.08 -9.38 23.08
CA ASP A 160 -1.17 -10.31 23.39
C ASP A 160 -2.42 -10.14 22.49
N GLY A 161 -2.36 -9.18 21.55
CA GLY A 161 -3.44 -8.87 20.62
C GLY A 161 -4.45 -7.86 21.14
N LYS A 162 -4.26 -7.31 22.35
CA LYS A 162 -5.07 -6.25 22.91
C LYS A 162 -4.29 -4.95 23.00
N VAL A 163 -4.99 -3.84 22.86
CA VAL A 163 -4.37 -2.52 23.07
C VAL A 163 -4.23 -2.29 24.58
N ASP A 164 -3.02 -1.93 25.00
CA ASP A 164 -2.67 -1.65 26.39
C ASP A 164 -2.17 -0.22 26.63
N TYR A 165 -2.00 0.57 25.55
CA TYR A 165 -1.50 1.93 25.62
C TYR A 165 -2.21 2.84 24.59
N TRP A 166 -2.75 3.99 25.06
CA TRP A 166 -3.46 4.99 24.27
C TRP A 166 -2.85 6.36 24.42
N GLU A 167 -2.60 7.06 23.32
CA GLU A 167 -2.27 8.49 23.30
C GLU A 167 -3.41 9.24 22.61
N TYR A 168 -3.92 10.29 23.24
CA TYR A 168 -4.84 11.25 22.62
C TYR A 168 -4.12 12.54 22.35
N TRP A 169 -4.31 13.07 21.15
CA TRP A 169 -3.59 14.21 20.64
C TRP A 169 -4.53 15.37 20.37
N GLU A 170 -4.19 16.57 20.85
CA GLU A 170 -4.89 17.81 20.60
C GLU A 170 -3.88 18.89 20.17
N ASN A 171 -4.16 19.60 19.06
CA ASN A 171 -3.31 20.66 18.52
C ASN A 171 -1.85 20.24 18.26
N GLY A 172 -1.61 18.95 17.96
CA GLY A 172 -0.27 18.42 17.66
C GLY A 172 0.54 18.01 18.89
N GLU A 173 -0.05 18.02 20.06
CA GLU A 173 0.56 17.65 21.34
C GLU A 173 -0.27 16.58 22.04
N ILE A 174 0.38 15.77 22.90
CA ILE A 174 -0.34 14.75 23.68
C ILE A 174 -1.17 15.48 24.75
N ASP A 175 -2.49 15.28 24.73
CA ASP A 175 -3.42 15.75 25.73
C ASP A 175 -3.46 14.81 26.94
N ARG A 176 -3.61 13.50 26.66
CA ARG A 176 -3.68 12.45 27.69
C ARG A 176 -3.18 11.10 27.20
N ILE A 177 -2.75 10.29 28.15
CA ILE A 177 -2.30 8.92 27.94
C ILE A 177 -3.17 7.99 28.78
N GLY A 178 -3.66 6.89 28.20
CA GLY A 178 -4.33 5.80 28.89
C GLY A 178 -3.44 4.57 28.95
N VAL A 179 -3.46 3.85 30.05
CA VAL A 179 -2.72 2.61 30.25
C VAL A 179 -3.64 1.55 30.83
N ASP A 180 -3.65 0.37 30.22
CA ASP A 180 -4.20 -0.86 30.78
C ASP A 180 -3.11 -1.55 31.60
N LEU A 181 -3.38 -1.82 32.87
CA LEU A 181 -2.41 -2.42 33.81
C LEU A 181 -2.71 -3.90 34.07
N ASP A 182 -3.96 -4.34 33.91
CA ASP A 182 -4.37 -5.70 34.20
C ASP A 182 -4.61 -6.57 32.97
N GLY A 183 -4.51 -5.98 31.76
CA GLY A 183 -4.62 -6.69 30.47
C GLY A 183 -6.06 -7.04 30.08
N ASP A 184 -7.05 -6.32 30.62
CA ASP A 184 -8.47 -6.55 30.25
C ASP A 184 -8.88 -5.82 28.95
N GLY A 185 -8.03 -4.94 28.42
CA GLY A 185 -8.26 -4.13 27.20
C GLY A 185 -8.98 -2.83 27.50
N GLN A 186 -9.09 -2.41 28.76
CA GLN A 186 -9.68 -1.14 29.18
C GLN A 186 -8.63 -0.27 29.90
N VAL A 187 -8.84 1.04 29.89
CA VAL A 187 -7.91 1.96 30.55
C VAL A 187 -8.13 1.96 32.05
N ASP A 188 -7.13 1.51 32.82
CA ASP A 188 -7.10 1.57 34.28
C ASP A 188 -6.57 2.90 34.79
N ARG A 189 -5.62 3.50 34.08
CA ARG A 189 -4.98 4.74 34.51
C ARG A 189 -4.90 5.74 33.39
N TRP A 190 -5.28 6.99 33.72
CA TRP A 190 -5.11 8.15 32.85
C TRP A 190 -4.00 9.05 33.36
N GLU A 191 -3.16 9.51 32.43
CA GLU A 191 -2.16 10.55 32.66
C GLU A 191 -2.49 11.75 31.75
N THR A 192 -2.56 12.94 32.32
CA THR A 192 -2.81 14.17 31.57
C THR A 192 -1.53 14.95 31.35
N ARG A 193 -1.48 15.84 30.35
CA ARG A 193 -0.33 16.69 30.04
C ARG A 193 0.22 17.43 31.28
N LYS A 194 -0.64 17.94 32.15
CA LYS A 194 -0.23 18.64 33.38
C LYS A 194 0.52 17.73 34.35
N ALA A 195 0.16 16.44 34.40
CA ALA A 195 0.84 15.45 35.25
C ALA A 195 2.20 15.05 34.66
N VAL A 196 2.32 14.98 33.32
CA VAL A 196 3.57 14.65 32.64
C VAL A 196 4.63 15.76 32.83
N GLU A 197 4.20 17.02 32.79
CA GLU A 197 5.09 18.17 33.02
C GLU A 197 5.46 18.37 34.50
N GLY A 198 4.61 17.96 35.42
CA GLY A 198 4.75 18.15 36.87
C GLY A 198 5.24 16.93 37.66
N GLY A 199 5.37 15.74 37.05
CA GLY A 199 5.76 14.52 37.75
C GLY A 199 4.73 13.98 38.75
N GLU A 200 3.47 14.50 38.75
CA GLU A 200 2.38 14.02 39.61
C GLU A 200 1.41 13.12 38.84
N THR A 201 1.39 11.85 39.16
CA THR A 201 0.43 10.88 38.66
C THR A 201 -0.86 11.00 39.46
N THR A 202 -1.92 11.56 38.84
CA THR A 202 -3.25 11.53 39.47
C THR A 202 -3.92 10.21 39.08
N ALA A 203 -3.91 9.24 39.99
CA ALA A 203 -4.70 8.02 39.82
C ALA A 203 -6.18 8.35 39.85
N ALA A 204 -6.89 8.17 38.71
CA ALA A 204 -8.33 8.23 38.69
C ALA A 204 -8.88 6.98 39.39
N GLN A 205 -9.52 7.17 40.53
CA GLN A 205 -10.25 6.10 41.22
C GLN A 205 -11.47 5.67 40.41
N LYS A 206 -11.69 4.34 40.40
CA LYS A 206 -12.92 3.69 39.91
C LYS A 206 -14.17 4.27 40.50
#